data_e1758a570b2a5d3dc06ad33d53bf6165
#
_entry.id   e1758a570b2a5d3dc06ad33d53bf6165
#
_cell.length_a   1.000
_cell.length_b   1.000
_cell.length_c   1.000
_cell.angle_alpha   90.00
_cell.angle_beta   90.00
_cell.angle_gamma   90.00
#
_symmetry.space_group_name_H-M   'P 1'
#
loop_
_entity.id
_entity.type
_entity.pdbx_description
1 polymer ?
#
loop_
_entity_poly.entity_id
_entity_poly.type
_entity_poly.pdbx_seq_one_letter_code
_entity_poly.pdbx_strand_id
1 'polypeptide(L)'
;MDYGMWNDRTNMSMLTDFYELTMANGYLNSGNRDKVVFFDMFFRNIPENGGYAVMAGLEQVIDYLSSLKFSEDDLTFLKENYHFNDEFISYLRDFEFTCDVWAIPEGTVVFPKEPLVKVRGPIIQAQLLETALLCTINHQTLIATKTARIVRAAEGRPVMEFGARRAQGFDASVLGARAAYIAGAAGTSCTICGQQFNIPLSGTMAHSWVMLFDNEFEAFKAYSLAYPDGALLLVDTYDVLRSGIPNAIRCAKEVLEPMGKRLKGIRIDSGDLTYMTQSARKMLDEAGLTDCKITVSNALDEYLIRDLISQGACIDSFGVGERLITSKAEPVFGGVYKISAVEEADGTIIPKMKISDSIGKVTNPCSKKIVRFYDNATGKALADVVMVADEEIPNGEPYEIFDPDNTWKSKVLENYYTKEILVQIFKDGKLVYNKPSIEEIRANCTKELDSLWDSIKRFENPHNYYVDLSPKLWKIKDDILRSYRRR
;
A
#
# COMPACT_ATOMS: atom_id res chain seq x y z
N MET A 1 12.38 -26.39 -21.34
CA MET A 1 11.72 -25.85 -20.16
C MET A 1 10.61 -24.95 -20.66
N ASP A 2 9.40 -25.32 -20.39
CA ASP A 2 8.26 -24.50 -20.76
C ASP A 2 8.16 -23.35 -19.75
N TYR A 3 8.38 -22.11 -20.20
CA TYR A 3 8.26 -20.90 -19.37
C TYR A 3 6.81 -20.46 -19.19
N GLY A 4 5.84 -21.36 -19.41
CA GLY A 4 4.40 -21.11 -19.30
C GLY A 4 3.95 -20.57 -17.95
N MET A 5 4.70 -20.87 -16.88
CA MET A 5 4.41 -20.41 -15.50
C MET A 5 4.37 -18.88 -15.35
N TRP A 6 5.00 -18.13 -16.26
CA TRP A 6 4.95 -16.66 -16.24
C TRP A 6 3.75 -16.07 -17.01
N ASN A 7 3.10 -16.86 -17.85
CA ASN A 7 2.00 -16.43 -18.70
C ASN A 7 0.61 -16.79 -18.17
N ASP A 8 0.50 -17.85 -17.37
CA ASP A 8 -0.77 -18.26 -16.75
C ASP A 8 -0.76 -17.98 -15.24
N ARG A 9 -1.12 -16.74 -14.87
CA ARG A 9 -1.24 -16.30 -13.48
C ARG A 9 -2.67 -16.38 -12.97
N THR A 10 -3.53 -17.10 -13.65
CA THR A 10 -4.95 -17.25 -13.27
C THR A 10 -5.10 -18.11 -12.01
N ASN A 11 -4.12 -18.95 -11.70
CA ASN A 11 -4.12 -19.81 -10.52
C ASN A 11 -2.86 -19.58 -9.67
N MET A 12 -3.00 -18.90 -8.54
CA MET A 12 -1.95 -18.66 -7.57
C MET A 12 -2.12 -19.49 -6.28
N SER A 13 -2.88 -20.60 -6.34
CA SER A 13 -3.19 -21.43 -5.16
C SER A 13 -1.95 -22.05 -4.50
N MET A 14 -0.88 -22.25 -5.29
CA MET A 14 0.42 -22.73 -4.81
C MET A 14 1.32 -21.60 -4.26
N LEU A 15 0.86 -20.33 -4.21
CA LEU A 15 1.54 -19.26 -3.51
C LEU A 15 1.31 -19.39 -2.00
N THR A 16 1.95 -20.39 -1.44
CA THR A 16 1.87 -20.73 -0.01
C THR A 16 3.24 -21.20 0.48
N ASP A 17 3.61 -20.88 1.68
CA ASP A 17 4.80 -21.45 2.32
C ASP A 17 4.59 -22.94 2.60
N PHE A 18 5.59 -23.74 2.38
CA PHE A 18 5.47 -25.21 2.47
C PHE A 18 4.99 -25.70 3.83
N TYR A 19 5.30 -24.97 4.92
CA TYR A 19 4.81 -25.33 6.26
C TYR A 19 3.28 -25.24 6.38
N GLU A 20 2.62 -24.39 5.58
CA GLU A 20 1.17 -24.30 5.57
C GLU A 20 0.53 -25.60 5.06
N LEU A 21 1.10 -26.19 3.99
CA LEU A 21 0.69 -27.49 3.46
C LEU A 21 0.96 -28.63 4.45
N THR A 22 2.14 -28.63 5.08
CA THR A 22 2.48 -29.68 6.08
C THR A 22 1.58 -29.59 7.31
N MET A 23 1.26 -28.38 7.78
CA MET A 23 0.29 -28.16 8.86
C MET A 23 -1.13 -28.55 8.45
N ALA A 24 -1.55 -28.20 7.23
CA ALA A 24 -2.87 -28.56 6.70
C ALA A 24 -3.07 -30.08 6.67
N ASN A 25 -2.07 -30.84 6.16
CA ASN A 25 -2.08 -32.29 6.23
C ASN A 25 -2.07 -32.80 7.69
N GLY A 26 -1.33 -32.16 8.57
CA GLY A 26 -1.31 -32.47 10.02
C GLY A 26 -2.68 -32.27 10.67
N TYR A 27 -3.40 -31.20 10.35
CA TYR A 27 -4.76 -30.94 10.84
C TYR A 27 -5.75 -31.99 10.36
N LEU A 28 -5.64 -32.42 9.10
CA LEU A 28 -6.47 -33.49 8.54
C LEU A 28 -6.26 -34.79 9.33
N ASN A 29 -5.00 -35.23 9.42
CA ASN A 29 -4.62 -36.51 10.06
C ASN A 29 -4.90 -36.54 11.57
N SER A 30 -4.98 -35.39 12.24
CA SER A 30 -5.30 -35.28 13.67
C SER A 30 -6.78 -35.09 13.97
N GLY A 31 -7.66 -35.15 12.95
CA GLY A 31 -9.10 -34.98 13.10
C GLY A 31 -9.52 -33.53 13.43
N ASN A 32 -8.69 -32.54 13.11
CA ASN A 32 -8.95 -31.13 13.39
C ASN A 32 -9.44 -30.34 12.15
N ARG A 33 -9.61 -30.99 11.00
CA ARG A 33 -9.89 -30.32 9.72
C ARG A 33 -11.11 -29.39 9.74
N ASP A 34 -12.13 -29.76 10.51
CA ASP A 34 -13.42 -29.07 10.54
C ASP A 34 -13.51 -28.02 11.67
N LYS A 35 -12.43 -27.85 12.47
CA LYS A 35 -12.38 -26.81 13.50
C LYS A 35 -12.46 -25.43 12.87
N VAL A 36 -13.45 -24.65 13.29
CA VAL A 36 -13.58 -23.25 12.88
C VAL A 36 -12.66 -22.39 13.71
N VAL A 37 -11.89 -21.54 13.05
CA VAL A 37 -10.89 -20.67 13.68
C VAL A 37 -11.02 -19.24 13.19
N PHE A 38 -10.47 -18.32 13.97
CA PHE A 38 -10.26 -16.94 13.56
C PHE A 38 -8.79 -16.65 13.43
N PHE A 39 -8.40 -16.05 12.32
CA PHE A 39 -7.08 -15.48 12.09
C PHE A 39 -7.19 -13.98 11.85
N ASP A 40 -6.18 -13.25 12.31
CA ASP A 40 -6.02 -11.83 12.00
C ASP A 40 -4.69 -11.60 11.28
N MET A 41 -4.75 -10.85 10.19
CA MET A 41 -3.59 -10.20 9.60
C MET A 41 -3.44 -8.81 10.21
N PHE A 42 -2.26 -8.48 10.71
CA PHE A 42 -1.94 -7.16 11.27
C PHE A 42 -0.45 -6.86 11.13
N PHE A 43 -0.04 -5.64 11.41
CA PHE A 43 1.38 -5.25 11.44
C PHE A 43 1.76 -4.66 12.80
N ARG A 44 3.07 -4.55 13.08
CA ARG A 44 3.57 -4.15 14.40
C ARG A 44 4.12 -2.75 14.45
N ASN A 45 4.78 -2.31 13.38
CA ASN A 45 5.44 -1.01 13.31
C ASN A 45 5.13 -0.37 11.96
N ILE A 46 5.00 0.94 11.96
CA ILE A 46 4.88 1.71 10.71
C ILE A 46 6.28 1.88 10.13
N PRO A 47 6.47 1.65 8.82
CA PRO A 47 7.76 1.86 8.17
C PRO A 47 8.29 3.28 8.39
N GLU A 48 9.62 3.38 8.51
CA GLU A 48 10.35 4.64 8.72
C GLU A 48 9.87 5.43 9.95
N ASN A 49 9.40 4.74 10.99
CA ASN A 49 8.82 5.35 12.19
C ASN A 49 7.74 6.40 11.86
N GLY A 50 6.99 6.16 10.80
CA GLY A 50 5.87 7.00 10.39
C GLY A 50 4.72 7.00 11.38
N GLY A 51 3.76 7.91 11.22
CA GLY A 51 2.60 8.01 12.10
C GLY A 51 1.38 7.22 11.65
N TYR A 52 1.36 6.69 10.42
CA TYR A 52 0.25 5.93 9.81
C TYR A 52 0.73 5.09 8.64
N ALA A 53 -0.09 4.12 8.25
CA ALA A 53 0.04 3.42 6.97
C ALA A 53 -1.25 3.56 6.14
N VAL A 54 -1.18 3.28 4.84
CA VAL A 54 -2.33 3.32 3.90
C VAL A 54 -2.60 1.90 3.40
N MET A 55 -3.77 1.36 3.72
CA MET A 55 -4.19 0.03 3.30
C MET A 55 -4.32 -0.07 1.78
N ALA A 56 -3.67 -1.08 1.17
CA ALA A 56 -3.79 -1.39 -0.25
C ALA A 56 -3.58 -2.88 -0.52
N GLY A 57 -4.09 -3.40 -1.64
CA GLY A 57 -3.95 -4.79 -2.07
C GLY A 57 -5.19 -5.66 -1.87
N LEU A 58 -6.29 -5.12 -1.34
CA LEU A 58 -7.51 -5.90 -1.10
C LEU A 58 -8.14 -6.42 -2.39
N GLU A 59 -8.11 -5.66 -3.48
CA GLU A 59 -8.64 -6.10 -4.78
C GLU A 59 -7.97 -7.40 -5.25
N GLN A 60 -6.64 -7.48 -5.16
CA GLN A 60 -5.89 -8.68 -5.56
C GLN A 60 -6.11 -9.85 -4.59
N VAL A 61 -6.33 -9.58 -3.31
CA VAL A 61 -6.76 -10.59 -2.33
C VAL A 61 -8.13 -11.16 -2.72
N ILE A 62 -9.09 -10.32 -3.11
CA ILE A 62 -10.41 -10.77 -3.56
C ILE A 62 -10.29 -11.65 -4.81
N ASP A 63 -9.45 -11.25 -5.78
CA ASP A 63 -9.23 -12.03 -7.00
C ASP A 63 -8.58 -13.39 -6.70
N TYR A 64 -7.59 -13.42 -5.81
CA TYR A 64 -6.96 -14.66 -5.32
C TYR A 64 -7.99 -15.59 -4.66
N LEU A 65 -8.75 -15.10 -3.68
CA LEU A 65 -9.73 -15.92 -2.95
C LEU A 65 -10.86 -16.42 -3.87
N SER A 66 -11.26 -15.63 -4.85
CA SER A 66 -12.30 -16.00 -5.82
C SER A 66 -11.85 -17.07 -6.81
N SER A 67 -10.53 -17.23 -7.00
CA SER A 67 -9.93 -18.17 -7.95
C SER A 67 -9.19 -19.34 -7.28
N LEU A 68 -9.22 -19.43 -5.94
CA LEU A 68 -8.45 -20.41 -5.18
C LEU A 68 -8.88 -21.85 -5.50
N LYS A 69 -8.03 -22.57 -6.22
CA LYS A 69 -8.29 -23.94 -6.69
C LYS A 69 -6.97 -24.65 -7.04
N PHE A 70 -6.78 -25.86 -6.58
CA PHE A 70 -5.61 -26.68 -6.91
C PHE A 70 -5.82 -27.44 -8.21
N SER A 71 -4.86 -27.35 -9.13
CA SER A 71 -4.87 -28.09 -10.40
C SER A 71 -4.38 -29.53 -10.23
N GLU A 72 -4.68 -30.41 -11.19
CA GLU A 72 -4.15 -31.80 -11.17
C GLU A 72 -2.61 -31.83 -11.23
N ASP A 73 -1.99 -30.85 -11.89
CA ASP A 73 -0.53 -30.72 -11.91
C ASP A 73 0.03 -30.38 -10.54
N ASP A 74 -0.63 -29.44 -9.79
CA ASP A 74 -0.28 -29.13 -8.40
C ASP A 74 -0.38 -30.36 -7.50
N LEU A 75 -1.48 -31.11 -7.64
CA LEU A 75 -1.74 -32.31 -6.83
C LEU A 75 -0.73 -33.43 -7.13
N THR A 76 -0.41 -33.63 -8.39
CA THR A 76 0.59 -34.59 -8.86
C THR A 76 1.97 -34.21 -8.27
N PHE A 77 2.35 -32.93 -8.39
CA PHE A 77 3.60 -32.41 -7.84
C PHE A 77 3.72 -32.66 -6.32
N LEU A 78 2.66 -32.37 -5.57
CA LEU A 78 2.64 -32.54 -4.11
C LEU A 78 2.72 -34.03 -3.73
N LYS A 79 2.00 -34.89 -4.44
CA LYS A 79 1.97 -36.33 -4.15
C LYS A 79 3.31 -37.02 -4.46
N GLU A 80 3.85 -36.76 -5.64
CA GLU A 80 5.06 -37.46 -6.12
C GLU A 80 6.34 -37.00 -5.42
N ASN A 81 6.45 -35.71 -5.13
CA ASN A 81 7.69 -35.14 -4.60
C ASN A 81 7.72 -35.05 -3.07
N TYR A 82 6.56 -34.91 -2.41
CA TYR A 82 6.48 -34.66 -0.96
C TYR A 82 5.69 -35.73 -0.20
N HIS A 83 5.17 -36.76 -0.89
CA HIS A 83 4.52 -37.92 -0.31
C HIS A 83 3.34 -37.60 0.60
N PHE A 84 2.59 -36.55 0.32
CA PHE A 84 1.32 -36.29 0.97
C PHE A 84 0.36 -37.45 0.73
N ASN A 85 -0.41 -37.82 1.76
CA ASN A 85 -1.31 -38.95 1.68
C ASN A 85 -2.51 -38.70 0.72
N ASP A 86 -3.14 -39.79 0.27
CA ASP A 86 -4.23 -39.71 -0.71
C ASP A 86 -5.44 -38.94 -0.18
N GLU A 87 -5.69 -38.96 1.13
CA GLU A 87 -6.78 -38.23 1.73
C GLU A 87 -6.57 -36.71 1.64
N PHE A 88 -5.34 -36.23 1.88
CA PHE A 88 -5.02 -34.82 1.75
C PHE A 88 -5.05 -34.34 0.28
N ILE A 89 -4.53 -35.16 -0.64
CA ILE A 89 -4.61 -34.87 -2.07
C ILE A 89 -6.08 -34.80 -2.55
N SER A 90 -6.93 -35.72 -2.06
CA SER A 90 -8.37 -35.65 -2.34
C SER A 90 -9.02 -34.39 -1.75
N TYR A 91 -8.67 -34.01 -0.53
CA TYR A 91 -9.17 -32.78 0.10
C TYR A 91 -8.80 -31.53 -0.73
N LEU A 92 -7.55 -31.43 -1.24
CA LEU A 92 -7.14 -30.32 -2.09
C LEU A 92 -7.81 -30.34 -3.47
N ARG A 93 -8.09 -31.53 -4.03
CA ARG A 93 -8.82 -31.70 -5.30
C ARG A 93 -10.23 -31.15 -5.21
N ASP A 94 -10.90 -31.44 -4.10
CA ASP A 94 -12.28 -31.04 -3.83
C ASP A 94 -12.36 -29.72 -3.07
N PHE A 95 -11.28 -28.92 -3.09
CA PHE A 95 -11.19 -27.69 -2.33
C PHE A 95 -12.21 -26.64 -2.83
N GLU A 96 -13.09 -26.24 -1.92
CA GLU A 96 -13.98 -25.10 -2.08
C GLU A 96 -13.72 -24.10 -0.96
N PHE A 97 -13.48 -22.84 -1.31
CA PHE A 97 -13.30 -21.79 -0.33
C PHE A 97 -14.63 -21.45 0.35
N THR A 98 -14.70 -21.60 1.68
CA THR A 98 -15.94 -21.41 2.46
C THR A 98 -15.77 -20.44 3.63
N CYS A 99 -14.62 -19.76 3.75
CA CYS A 99 -14.38 -18.85 4.86
C CYS A 99 -15.20 -17.56 4.76
N ASP A 100 -15.52 -16.99 5.92
CA ASP A 100 -15.90 -15.60 6.07
C ASP A 100 -14.65 -14.73 6.14
N VAL A 101 -14.63 -13.61 5.44
CA VAL A 101 -13.50 -12.67 5.44
C VAL A 101 -14.02 -11.26 5.66
N TRP A 102 -13.39 -10.55 6.59
CA TRP A 102 -13.54 -9.10 6.77
C TRP A 102 -12.21 -8.44 6.52
N ALA A 103 -12.23 -7.25 5.92
CA ALA A 103 -11.01 -6.49 5.70
C ALA A 103 -11.29 -4.98 5.82
N ILE A 104 -10.22 -4.22 6.07
CA ILE A 104 -10.25 -2.77 5.97
C ILE A 104 -10.21 -2.40 4.47
N PRO A 105 -11.13 -1.54 3.97
CA PRO A 105 -11.13 -1.08 2.59
C PRO A 105 -9.82 -0.37 2.18
N GLU A 106 -9.44 -0.52 0.91
CA GLU A 106 -8.26 0.16 0.37
C GLU A 106 -8.39 1.69 0.49
N GLY A 107 -7.25 2.35 0.62
CA GLY A 107 -7.16 3.80 0.85
C GLY A 107 -7.41 4.23 2.30
N THR A 108 -7.87 3.33 3.17
CA THR A 108 -8.07 3.64 4.59
C THR A 108 -6.72 3.76 5.30
N VAL A 109 -6.56 4.77 6.16
CA VAL A 109 -5.39 4.84 7.05
C VAL A 109 -5.50 3.80 8.14
N VAL A 110 -4.39 3.14 8.45
CA VAL A 110 -4.32 2.02 9.40
C VAL A 110 -3.12 2.15 10.33
N PHE A 111 -3.22 1.48 11.48
CA PHE A 111 -2.23 1.60 12.55
C PHE A 111 -1.79 0.22 13.07
N PRO A 112 -0.65 0.14 13.78
CA PRO A 112 -0.15 -1.12 14.34
C PRO A 112 -1.14 -1.83 15.26
N LYS A 113 -1.14 -3.17 15.21
CA LYS A 113 -1.95 -4.07 16.03
C LYS A 113 -3.45 -4.11 15.67
N GLU A 114 -3.90 -3.35 14.69
CA GLU A 114 -5.24 -3.46 14.11
C GLU A 114 -5.33 -4.67 13.19
N PRO A 115 -6.39 -5.49 13.26
CA PRO A 115 -6.64 -6.51 12.25
C PRO A 115 -6.98 -5.88 10.90
N LEU A 116 -6.04 -5.93 9.93
CA LEU A 116 -6.27 -5.47 8.55
C LEU A 116 -7.21 -6.39 7.80
N VAL A 117 -7.06 -7.70 8.04
CA VAL A 117 -7.91 -8.76 7.52
C VAL A 117 -8.22 -9.73 8.66
N LYS A 118 -9.47 -10.11 8.80
CA LYS A 118 -9.94 -11.16 9.69
C LYS A 118 -10.56 -12.27 8.86
N VAL A 119 -10.13 -13.50 9.10
CA VAL A 119 -10.64 -14.70 8.44
C VAL A 119 -11.28 -15.62 9.48
N ARG A 120 -12.51 -16.12 9.21
CA ARG A 120 -13.18 -17.16 10.00
C ARG A 120 -13.50 -18.33 9.09
N GLY A 121 -13.14 -19.52 9.46
CA GLY A 121 -13.46 -20.72 8.67
C GLY A 121 -12.73 -21.96 9.14
N PRO A 122 -12.83 -23.07 8.38
CA PRO A 122 -12.10 -24.30 8.68
C PRO A 122 -10.60 -24.05 8.75
N ILE A 123 -9.92 -24.63 9.74
CA ILE A 123 -8.51 -24.36 10.06
C ILE A 123 -7.58 -24.55 8.85
N ILE A 124 -7.81 -25.57 8.02
CA ILE A 124 -6.99 -25.83 6.83
C ILE A 124 -7.13 -24.67 5.83
N GLN A 125 -8.35 -24.27 5.53
CA GLN A 125 -8.62 -23.19 4.58
C GLN A 125 -8.03 -21.86 5.09
N ALA A 126 -8.30 -21.51 6.34
CA ALA A 126 -7.82 -20.27 6.93
C ALA A 126 -6.29 -20.21 7.01
N GLN A 127 -5.60 -21.36 7.24
CA GLN A 127 -4.14 -21.43 7.29
C GLN A 127 -3.49 -21.23 5.91
N LEU A 128 -4.04 -21.82 4.85
CA LEU A 128 -3.48 -21.77 3.50
C LEU A 128 -3.50 -20.37 2.86
N LEU A 129 -4.11 -19.39 3.51
CA LEU A 129 -4.17 -18.01 3.01
C LEU A 129 -2.98 -17.15 3.46
N GLU A 130 -2.21 -17.57 4.46
CA GLU A 130 -1.22 -16.73 5.15
C GLU A 130 -0.26 -16.05 4.16
N THR A 131 0.46 -16.83 3.36
CA THR A 131 1.48 -16.29 2.45
C THR A 131 0.92 -15.36 1.40
N ALA A 132 -0.17 -15.73 0.73
CA ALA A 132 -0.76 -14.93 -0.33
C ALA A 132 -1.30 -13.59 0.20
N LEU A 133 -1.99 -13.59 1.33
CA LEU A 133 -2.48 -12.37 1.99
C LEU A 133 -1.33 -11.45 2.37
N LEU A 134 -0.30 -12.00 3.04
CA LEU A 134 0.85 -11.23 3.49
C LEU A 134 1.64 -10.65 2.32
N CYS A 135 1.95 -11.44 1.30
CA CYS A 135 2.69 -10.99 0.13
C CYS A 135 1.97 -9.82 -0.58
N THR A 136 0.66 -9.95 -0.78
CA THR A 136 -0.14 -8.98 -1.51
C THR A 136 -0.32 -7.67 -0.74
N ILE A 137 -0.75 -7.75 0.52
CA ILE A 137 -1.08 -6.57 1.32
C ILE A 137 0.19 -5.86 1.80
N ASN A 138 1.22 -6.60 2.23
CA ASN A 138 2.47 -5.98 2.68
C ASN A 138 3.10 -5.10 1.62
N HIS A 139 3.24 -5.61 0.40
CA HIS A 139 3.86 -4.85 -0.70
C HIS A 139 3.06 -3.60 -1.04
N GLN A 140 1.76 -3.73 -1.32
CA GLN A 140 0.97 -2.61 -1.78
C GLN A 140 0.74 -1.57 -0.68
N THR A 141 0.53 -1.99 0.57
CA THR A 141 0.41 -1.08 1.72
C THR A 141 1.72 -0.33 1.98
N LEU A 142 2.87 -1.00 1.84
CA LEU A 142 4.18 -0.35 1.94
C LEU A 142 4.35 0.77 0.90
N ILE A 143 4.07 0.47 -0.37
CA ILE A 143 4.25 1.44 -1.46
C ILE A 143 3.23 2.57 -1.39
N ALA A 144 1.97 2.28 -1.05
CA ALA A 144 0.96 3.32 -0.81
C ALA A 144 1.38 4.26 0.34
N THR A 145 1.86 3.70 1.45
CA THR A 145 2.34 4.47 2.61
C THR A 145 3.53 5.36 2.24
N LYS A 146 4.53 4.82 1.54
CA LYS A 146 5.68 5.60 1.05
C LYS A 146 5.25 6.72 0.11
N THR A 147 4.34 6.42 -0.81
CA THR A 147 3.83 7.41 -1.77
C THR A 147 3.05 8.53 -1.09
N ALA A 148 2.19 8.23 -0.11
CA ALA A 148 1.46 9.25 0.66
C ALA A 148 2.40 10.27 1.32
N ARG A 149 3.55 9.81 1.85
CA ARG A 149 4.59 10.67 2.41
C ARG A 149 5.25 11.56 1.34
N ILE A 150 5.59 10.98 0.19
CA ILE A 150 6.20 11.71 -0.94
C ILE A 150 5.24 12.76 -1.50
N VAL A 151 3.98 12.41 -1.71
CA VAL A 151 2.95 13.33 -2.20
C VAL A 151 2.71 14.49 -1.21
N ARG A 152 2.69 14.19 0.09
CA ARG A 152 2.61 15.24 1.13
C ARG A 152 3.80 16.20 1.06
N ALA A 153 5.02 15.69 0.88
CA ALA A 153 6.22 16.52 0.77
C ALA A 153 6.20 17.44 -0.45
N ALA A 154 5.49 17.06 -1.50
CA ALA A 154 5.39 17.84 -2.74
C ALA A 154 4.47 19.07 -2.64
N GLU A 155 3.76 19.27 -1.52
CA GLU A 155 2.91 20.44 -1.24
C GLU A 155 1.97 20.80 -2.40
N GLY A 156 1.22 19.80 -2.88
CA GLY A 156 0.24 19.96 -3.97
C GLY A 156 0.82 19.92 -5.38
N ARG A 157 2.13 19.82 -5.53
CA ARG A 157 2.76 19.63 -6.86
C ARG A 157 2.56 18.17 -7.30
N PRO A 158 2.24 17.90 -8.58
CA PRO A 158 2.09 16.54 -9.07
C PRO A 158 3.34 15.69 -8.87
N VAL A 159 3.14 14.46 -8.39
CA VAL A 159 4.17 13.42 -8.28
C VAL A 159 3.82 12.31 -9.27
N MET A 160 4.74 12.01 -10.20
CA MET A 160 4.63 10.90 -11.15
C MET A 160 5.45 9.71 -10.66
N GLU A 161 4.87 8.51 -10.68
CA GLU A 161 5.58 7.28 -10.39
C GLU A 161 6.44 6.86 -11.61
N PHE A 162 7.76 6.88 -11.47
CA PHE A 162 8.74 6.56 -12.54
C PHE A 162 9.64 5.37 -12.18
N GLY A 163 9.17 4.49 -11.30
CA GLY A 163 9.97 3.42 -10.72
C GLY A 163 9.86 2.05 -11.40
N ALA A 164 9.00 1.86 -12.39
CA ALA A 164 8.69 0.54 -12.96
C ALA A 164 9.94 -0.33 -13.21
N ARG A 165 10.99 0.21 -13.83
CA ARG A 165 12.24 -0.52 -14.12
C ARG A 165 13.14 -0.81 -12.90
N ARG A 166 12.78 -0.30 -11.71
CA ARG A 166 13.51 -0.45 -10.44
C ARG A 166 12.80 -1.34 -9.44
N ALA A 167 11.56 -1.76 -9.74
CA ALA A 167 10.77 -2.64 -8.89
C ALA A 167 11.38 -4.04 -8.80
N GLN A 168 11.05 -4.76 -7.73
CA GLN A 168 11.49 -6.14 -7.50
C GLN A 168 10.59 -7.15 -8.24
N GLY A 169 10.61 -7.10 -9.56
CA GLY A 169 9.84 -8.00 -10.42
C GLY A 169 8.62 -7.34 -11.06
N PHE A 170 7.96 -8.09 -11.95
CA PHE A 170 6.88 -7.55 -12.78
C PHE A 170 5.66 -7.14 -11.97
N ASP A 171 5.23 -7.98 -11.03
CA ASP A 171 4.06 -7.69 -10.21
C ASP A 171 4.32 -6.49 -9.29
N ALA A 172 5.52 -6.42 -8.71
CA ALA A 172 5.92 -5.27 -7.91
C ALA A 172 5.92 -3.97 -8.72
N SER A 173 6.25 -4.01 -10.00
CA SER A 173 6.16 -2.86 -10.91
C SER A 173 4.71 -2.43 -11.14
N VAL A 174 3.82 -3.36 -11.44
CA VAL A 174 2.42 -3.08 -11.77
C VAL A 174 1.61 -2.72 -10.54
N LEU A 175 1.66 -3.55 -9.50
CA LEU A 175 0.89 -3.37 -8.28
C LEU A 175 1.45 -2.24 -7.40
N GLY A 176 2.76 -2.00 -7.46
CA GLY A 176 3.38 -0.85 -6.80
C GLY A 176 2.94 0.47 -7.45
N ALA A 177 2.87 0.55 -8.79
CA ALA A 177 2.35 1.72 -9.48
C ALA A 177 0.86 1.97 -9.17
N ARG A 178 0.04 0.90 -9.09
CA ARG A 178 -1.35 0.97 -8.63
C ARG A 178 -1.44 1.54 -7.21
N ALA A 179 -0.67 0.99 -6.29
CA ALA A 179 -0.63 1.44 -4.89
C ALA A 179 -0.19 2.91 -4.77
N ALA A 180 0.78 3.33 -5.58
CA ALA A 180 1.21 4.71 -5.65
C ALA A 180 0.08 5.64 -6.12
N TYR A 181 -0.70 5.23 -7.12
CA TYR A 181 -1.84 6.02 -7.61
C TYR A 181 -2.94 6.17 -6.55
N ILE A 182 -3.27 5.11 -5.83
CA ILE A 182 -4.20 5.15 -4.69
C ILE A 182 -3.77 6.21 -3.67
N ALA A 183 -2.48 6.28 -3.38
CA ALA A 183 -1.92 7.18 -2.36
C ALA A 183 -1.57 8.59 -2.88
N GLY A 184 -2.04 8.96 -4.08
CA GLY A 184 -1.98 10.34 -4.56
C GLY A 184 -1.00 10.63 -5.69
N ALA A 185 -0.21 9.66 -6.20
CA ALA A 185 0.57 9.88 -7.41
C ALA A 185 -0.35 10.29 -8.57
N ALA A 186 0.08 11.24 -9.39
CA ALA A 186 -0.75 11.79 -10.47
C ALA A 186 -0.82 10.87 -11.70
N GLY A 187 0.09 9.89 -11.78
CA GLY A 187 0.15 8.90 -12.85
C GLY A 187 1.40 8.05 -12.74
N THR A 188 1.60 7.15 -13.70
CA THR A 188 2.73 6.23 -13.74
C THR A 188 3.39 6.16 -15.11
N SER A 189 4.64 5.73 -15.17
CA SER A 189 5.33 5.34 -16.40
C SER A 189 5.08 3.87 -16.79
N CYS A 190 4.43 3.09 -15.95
CA CYS A 190 4.15 1.67 -16.17
C CYS A 190 2.95 1.49 -17.12
N THR A 191 3.23 1.26 -18.41
CA THR A 191 2.20 1.23 -19.46
C THR A 191 1.13 0.15 -19.21
N ILE A 192 1.53 -1.06 -18.81
CA ILE A 192 0.59 -2.13 -18.50
C ILE A 192 -0.29 -1.80 -17.29
N CYS A 193 0.25 -1.12 -16.27
CA CYS A 193 -0.52 -0.65 -15.14
C CYS A 193 -1.57 0.38 -15.56
N GLY A 194 -1.18 1.33 -16.43
CA GLY A 194 -2.11 2.31 -16.98
C GLY A 194 -3.25 1.65 -17.77
N GLN A 195 -2.93 0.65 -18.59
CA GLN A 195 -3.92 -0.11 -19.35
C GLN A 195 -4.86 -0.92 -18.44
N GLN A 196 -4.31 -1.62 -17.45
CA GLN A 196 -5.06 -2.57 -16.63
C GLN A 196 -5.98 -1.86 -15.61
N PHE A 197 -5.53 -0.74 -15.05
CA PHE A 197 -6.24 -0.02 -13.98
C PHE A 197 -6.74 1.37 -14.41
N ASN A 198 -6.64 1.70 -15.69
CA ASN A 198 -7.03 3.02 -16.22
C ASN A 198 -6.34 4.20 -15.52
N ILE A 199 -5.07 4.02 -15.16
CA ILE A 199 -4.25 5.05 -14.51
C ILE A 199 -3.59 5.94 -15.57
N PRO A 200 -3.56 7.28 -15.41
CA PRO A 200 -2.91 8.18 -16.34
C PRO A 200 -1.44 7.82 -16.56
N LEU A 201 -1.04 7.72 -17.83
CA LEU A 201 0.35 7.48 -18.20
C LEU A 201 1.10 8.79 -18.33
N SER A 202 2.32 8.80 -17.83
CA SER A 202 3.26 9.91 -17.97
C SER A 202 4.64 9.39 -18.35
N GLY A 203 5.27 10.12 -19.23
CA GLY A 203 6.62 9.84 -19.69
C GLY A 203 7.08 10.90 -20.67
N THR A 204 8.39 10.99 -20.83
CA THR A 204 9.01 11.92 -21.77
C THR A 204 9.99 11.17 -22.66
N MET A 205 11.23 11.60 -22.73
CA MET A 205 12.32 10.93 -23.41
C MET A 205 13.38 10.47 -22.42
N ALA A 206 14.27 9.59 -22.85
CA ALA A 206 15.50 9.26 -22.15
C ALA A 206 16.69 9.96 -22.82
N HIS A 207 17.86 9.98 -22.15
CA HIS A 207 19.10 10.53 -22.72
C HIS A 207 19.50 9.87 -24.05
N SER A 208 19.18 8.57 -24.24
CA SER A 208 19.42 7.86 -25.50
C SER A 208 18.73 8.48 -26.71
N TRP A 209 17.56 9.12 -26.51
CA TRP A 209 16.90 9.87 -27.57
C TRP A 209 17.76 11.06 -28.01
N VAL A 210 18.22 11.86 -27.04
CA VAL A 210 19.05 13.03 -27.35
C VAL A 210 20.38 12.63 -28.00
N MET A 211 20.99 11.55 -27.49
CA MET A 211 22.28 11.03 -27.98
C MET A 211 22.19 10.40 -29.38
N LEU A 212 21.03 10.06 -29.88
CA LEU A 212 20.83 9.49 -31.23
C LEU A 212 21.03 10.53 -32.34
N PHE A 213 20.77 11.80 -32.05
CA PHE A 213 20.83 12.89 -33.04
C PHE A 213 22.22 13.55 -33.06
N ASP A 214 22.54 14.23 -34.16
CA ASP A 214 23.81 14.91 -34.34
C ASP A 214 24.06 16.02 -33.29
N ASN A 215 23.00 16.63 -32.79
CA ASN A 215 23.02 17.59 -31.70
C ASN A 215 21.67 17.63 -30.95
N GLU A 216 21.70 18.25 -29.78
CA GLU A 216 20.56 18.33 -28.86
C GLU A 216 19.34 19.09 -29.43
N PHE A 217 19.63 20.16 -30.25
CA PHE A 217 18.53 20.91 -30.88
C PHE A 217 17.73 20.05 -31.87
N GLU A 218 18.41 19.26 -32.72
CA GLU A 218 17.71 18.37 -33.66
C GLU A 218 16.88 17.28 -32.92
N ALA A 219 17.39 16.78 -31.80
CA ALA A 219 16.64 15.86 -30.95
C ALA A 219 15.36 16.50 -30.38
N PHE A 220 15.45 17.71 -29.86
CA PHE A 220 14.33 18.46 -29.31
C PHE A 220 13.32 18.84 -30.39
N LYS A 221 13.79 19.26 -31.57
CA LYS A 221 12.95 19.56 -32.72
C LYS A 221 12.18 18.32 -33.18
N ALA A 222 12.83 17.19 -33.34
CA ALA A 222 12.19 15.95 -33.76
C ALA A 222 11.11 15.51 -32.76
N TYR A 223 11.38 15.61 -31.45
CA TYR A 223 10.41 15.29 -30.42
C TYR A 223 9.20 16.25 -30.41
N SER A 224 9.48 17.55 -30.54
CA SER A 224 8.46 18.58 -30.54
C SER A 224 7.54 18.52 -31.77
N LEU A 225 8.07 18.10 -32.93
CA LEU A 225 7.26 17.83 -34.12
C LEU A 225 6.36 16.60 -33.96
N ALA A 226 6.86 15.58 -33.28
CA ALA A 226 6.07 14.36 -32.99
C ALA A 226 4.98 14.59 -31.91
N TYR A 227 5.27 15.44 -30.92
CA TYR A 227 4.39 15.69 -29.76
C TYR A 227 4.20 17.19 -29.48
N PRO A 228 3.63 17.97 -30.42
CA PRO A 228 3.62 19.44 -30.32
C PRO A 228 2.79 19.98 -29.14
N ASP A 229 1.79 19.23 -28.69
CA ASP A 229 0.95 19.59 -27.54
C ASP A 229 1.47 19.10 -26.19
N GLY A 230 2.45 18.22 -26.20
CA GLY A 230 3.01 17.54 -25.02
C GLY A 230 4.52 17.64 -24.87
N ALA A 231 5.19 18.53 -25.63
CA ALA A 231 6.64 18.62 -25.62
C ALA A 231 7.19 18.99 -24.24
N LEU A 232 7.81 18.00 -23.57
CA LEU A 232 8.54 18.14 -22.32
C LEU A 232 9.96 17.59 -22.57
N LEU A 233 10.97 18.47 -22.56
CA LEU A 233 12.31 18.21 -23.07
C LEU A 233 13.29 17.92 -21.92
N LEU A 234 14.07 16.83 -22.05
CA LEU A 234 15.11 16.43 -21.10
C LEU A 234 16.39 17.21 -21.40
N VAL A 235 16.76 18.15 -20.52
CA VAL A 235 17.76 19.20 -20.83
C VAL A 235 19.14 18.96 -20.18
N ASP A 236 19.33 17.84 -19.51
CA ASP A 236 20.56 17.52 -18.77
C ASP A 236 21.39 16.40 -19.39
N THR A 237 21.24 16.15 -20.71
CA THR A 237 22.06 15.13 -21.39
C THR A 237 23.53 15.53 -21.43
N TYR A 238 23.83 16.80 -21.63
CA TYR A 238 25.20 17.33 -21.70
C TYR A 238 25.43 18.42 -20.65
N ASP A 239 24.91 19.64 -20.86
CA ASP A 239 25.03 20.76 -19.93
C ASP A 239 23.71 21.52 -19.87
N VAL A 240 23.08 21.49 -18.69
CA VAL A 240 21.74 22.07 -18.48
C VAL A 240 21.69 23.54 -18.91
N LEU A 241 22.66 24.37 -18.43
CA LEU A 241 22.58 25.80 -18.56
C LEU A 241 23.22 26.31 -19.85
N ARG A 242 24.26 25.63 -20.39
CA ARG A 242 24.97 26.05 -21.57
C ARG A 242 24.48 25.46 -22.88
N SER A 243 23.76 24.32 -22.81
CA SER A 243 23.26 23.59 -23.97
C SER A 243 21.75 23.31 -23.87
N GLY A 244 21.31 22.55 -22.85
CA GLY A 244 19.97 22.03 -22.78
C GLY A 244 18.88 23.12 -22.78
N ILE A 245 18.94 24.08 -21.85
CA ILE A 245 17.94 25.14 -21.76
C ILE A 245 18.01 26.08 -22.98
N PRO A 246 19.21 26.55 -23.46
CA PRO A 246 19.29 27.32 -24.69
C PRO A 246 18.70 26.63 -25.91
N ASN A 247 18.90 25.32 -26.10
CA ASN A 247 18.33 24.53 -27.18
C ASN A 247 16.82 24.31 -27.01
N ALA A 248 16.34 24.15 -25.77
CA ALA A 248 14.89 24.06 -25.48
C ALA A 248 14.18 25.38 -25.78
N ILE A 249 14.77 26.53 -25.41
CA ILE A 249 14.26 27.87 -25.75
C ILE A 249 14.25 28.07 -27.26
N ARG A 250 15.33 27.71 -27.93
CA ARG A 250 15.43 27.77 -29.38
C ARG A 250 14.36 26.92 -30.05
N CYS A 251 14.14 25.69 -29.57
CA CYS A 251 13.11 24.80 -30.07
C CYS A 251 11.69 25.36 -29.85
N ALA A 252 11.43 25.97 -28.69
CA ALA A 252 10.15 26.64 -28.43
C ALA A 252 9.86 27.73 -29.47
N LYS A 253 10.86 28.58 -29.76
CA LYS A 253 10.71 29.74 -30.66
C LYS A 253 10.77 29.39 -32.14
N GLU A 254 11.66 28.52 -32.55
CA GLU A 254 11.86 28.23 -34.00
C GLU A 254 10.94 27.10 -34.50
N VAL A 255 10.42 26.21 -33.59
CA VAL A 255 9.63 25.04 -33.98
C VAL A 255 8.19 25.16 -33.48
N LEU A 256 7.97 25.32 -32.17
CA LEU A 256 6.62 25.25 -31.57
C LEU A 256 5.83 26.54 -31.80
N GLU A 257 6.38 27.75 -31.57
CA GLU A 257 5.67 29.01 -31.74
C GLU A 257 5.16 29.23 -33.20
N PRO A 258 5.93 28.89 -34.26
CA PRO A 258 5.39 28.98 -35.64
C PRO A 258 4.22 28.03 -35.91
N MET A 259 4.07 26.95 -35.13
CA MET A 259 2.94 26.01 -35.17
C MET A 259 1.77 26.45 -34.30
N GLY A 260 1.86 27.60 -33.62
CA GLY A 260 0.88 28.05 -32.64
C GLY A 260 0.87 27.23 -31.36
N LYS A 261 1.98 26.56 -31.05
CA LYS A 261 2.13 25.67 -29.88
C LYS A 261 3.09 26.28 -28.86
N ARG A 262 3.03 25.76 -27.62
CA ARG A 262 3.89 26.20 -26.51
C ARG A 262 4.69 25.02 -25.97
N LEU A 263 5.94 25.27 -25.58
CA LEU A 263 6.74 24.29 -24.84
C LEU A 263 6.08 24.01 -23.48
N LYS A 264 5.68 22.77 -23.25
CA LYS A 264 4.98 22.39 -22.00
C LYS A 264 5.91 22.41 -20.80
N GLY A 265 7.16 21.98 -20.99
CA GLY A 265 8.09 21.96 -19.90
C GLY A 265 9.48 21.46 -20.27
N ILE A 266 10.36 21.53 -19.29
CA ILE A 266 11.68 20.92 -19.30
C ILE A 266 11.77 19.93 -18.14
N ARG A 267 12.66 18.93 -18.26
CA ARG A 267 12.97 17.98 -17.21
C ARG A 267 14.47 18.01 -16.91
N ILE A 268 14.80 18.06 -15.61
CA ILE A 268 16.16 18.02 -15.06
C ILE A 268 16.28 16.78 -14.19
N ASP A 269 17.23 15.89 -14.47
CA ASP A 269 17.42 14.59 -13.82
C ASP A 269 18.75 14.50 -13.06
N SER A 270 19.58 15.57 -13.06
CA SER A 270 20.92 15.56 -12.47
C SER A 270 21.39 16.94 -11.99
N GLY A 271 22.48 16.95 -11.21
CA GLY A 271 23.09 18.16 -10.66
C GLY A 271 22.44 18.69 -9.38
N ASP A 272 22.83 19.90 -8.97
CA ASP A 272 22.16 20.62 -7.88
C ASP A 272 20.79 21.14 -8.35
N LEU A 273 19.75 20.42 -7.97
CA LEU A 273 18.40 20.69 -8.45
C LEU A 273 17.88 22.07 -8.01
N THR A 274 18.27 22.57 -6.84
CA THR A 274 17.88 23.93 -6.39
C THR A 274 18.47 24.99 -7.32
N TYR A 275 19.79 24.98 -7.49
CA TYR A 275 20.48 25.93 -8.35
C TYR A 275 20.05 25.81 -9.80
N MET A 276 19.94 24.57 -10.32
CA MET A 276 19.59 24.33 -11.73
C MET A 276 18.17 24.81 -12.04
N THR A 277 17.19 24.54 -11.16
CA THR A 277 15.80 24.96 -11.40
C THR A 277 15.59 26.47 -11.27
N GLN A 278 16.27 27.12 -10.33
CA GLN A 278 16.25 28.59 -10.21
C GLN A 278 16.87 29.26 -11.45
N SER A 279 18.03 28.77 -11.90
CA SER A 279 18.70 29.27 -13.11
C SER A 279 17.85 29.01 -14.36
N ALA A 280 17.27 27.82 -14.49
CA ALA A 280 16.37 27.45 -15.57
C ALA A 280 15.14 28.36 -15.63
N ARG A 281 14.50 28.61 -14.49
CA ARG A 281 13.32 29.48 -14.42
C ARG A 281 13.65 30.90 -14.91
N LYS A 282 14.77 31.46 -14.46
CA LYS A 282 15.24 32.77 -14.90
C LYS A 282 15.43 32.82 -16.44
N MET A 283 16.14 31.85 -17.01
CA MET A 283 16.40 31.79 -18.46
C MET A 283 15.12 31.64 -19.28
N LEU A 284 14.18 30.82 -18.80
CA LEU A 284 12.86 30.63 -19.46
C LEU A 284 12.02 31.91 -19.40
N ASP A 285 12.01 32.62 -18.27
CA ASP A 285 11.26 33.87 -18.09
C ASP A 285 11.86 34.99 -18.96
N GLU A 286 13.16 35.14 -19.01
CA GLU A 286 13.87 36.08 -19.90
C GLU A 286 13.57 35.80 -21.38
N ALA A 287 13.31 34.52 -21.73
CA ALA A 287 12.91 34.14 -23.09
C ALA A 287 11.38 34.30 -23.37
N GLY A 288 10.59 34.71 -22.37
CA GLY A 288 9.12 34.84 -22.49
C GLY A 288 8.36 33.51 -22.38
N LEU A 289 8.99 32.47 -21.81
CA LEU A 289 8.41 31.13 -21.60
C LEU A 289 7.97 30.93 -20.14
N THR A 290 7.22 31.89 -19.60
CA THR A 290 6.79 31.93 -18.19
C THR A 290 5.83 30.80 -17.82
N ASP A 291 5.15 30.23 -18.82
CA ASP A 291 4.22 29.10 -18.70
C ASP A 291 4.91 27.73 -18.81
N CYS A 292 6.16 27.68 -19.24
CA CYS A 292 6.95 26.44 -19.35
C CYS A 292 7.21 25.83 -17.96
N LYS A 293 6.80 24.58 -17.75
CA LYS A 293 6.91 23.87 -16.48
C LYS A 293 8.30 23.26 -16.28
N ILE A 294 8.73 23.18 -15.03
CA ILE A 294 9.97 22.52 -14.64
C ILE A 294 9.66 21.25 -13.85
N THR A 295 10.00 20.12 -14.43
CA THR A 295 9.90 18.80 -13.81
C THR A 295 11.28 18.36 -13.34
N VAL A 296 11.39 17.83 -12.13
CA VAL A 296 12.64 17.23 -11.66
C VAL A 296 12.44 15.74 -11.37
N SER A 297 13.52 15.00 -11.58
CA SER A 297 13.60 13.56 -11.24
C SER A 297 14.99 13.26 -10.69
N ASN A 298 15.30 11.99 -10.39
CA ASN A 298 16.54 11.51 -9.78
C ASN A 298 16.48 11.38 -8.25
N ALA A 299 16.60 10.16 -7.76
CA ALA A 299 16.80 9.77 -6.34
C ALA A 299 15.96 10.54 -5.30
N LEU A 300 14.77 11.01 -5.70
CA LEU A 300 13.87 11.81 -4.87
C LEU A 300 13.14 10.93 -3.85
N ASP A 301 13.01 11.47 -2.65
CA ASP A 301 12.13 10.99 -1.58
C ASP A 301 11.47 12.18 -0.86
N GLU A 302 10.64 11.92 0.14
CA GLU A 302 9.94 12.96 0.89
C GLU A 302 10.87 13.96 1.58
N TYR A 303 12.04 13.53 2.01
CA TYR A 303 13.01 14.40 2.70
C TYR A 303 13.67 15.34 1.71
N LEU A 304 14.20 14.82 0.60
CA LEU A 304 14.82 15.63 -0.43
C LEU A 304 13.83 16.58 -1.09
N ILE A 305 12.60 16.13 -1.37
CA ILE A 305 11.55 16.99 -1.94
C ILE A 305 11.23 18.16 -1.00
N ARG A 306 11.03 17.89 0.29
CA ARG A 306 10.83 18.93 1.31
C ARG A 306 11.99 19.94 1.32
N ASP A 307 13.22 19.44 1.30
CA ASP A 307 14.41 20.30 1.37
C ASP A 307 14.57 21.16 0.11
N LEU A 308 14.33 20.59 -1.08
CA LEU A 308 14.35 21.36 -2.33
C LEU A 308 13.32 22.49 -2.33
N ILE A 309 12.10 22.20 -1.87
CA ILE A 309 11.04 23.23 -1.77
C ILE A 309 11.42 24.30 -0.75
N SER A 310 11.95 23.92 0.41
CA SER A 310 12.36 24.87 1.46
C SER A 310 13.52 25.76 1.04
N GLN A 311 14.39 25.30 0.15
CA GLN A 311 15.48 26.04 -0.44
C GLN A 311 15.04 26.94 -1.60
N GLY A 312 13.75 26.96 -1.94
CA GLY A 312 13.20 27.81 -3.01
C GLY A 312 13.45 27.27 -4.42
N ALA A 313 13.62 25.96 -4.59
CA ALA A 313 13.71 25.36 -5.93
C ALA A 313 12.43 25.65 -6.75
N CYS A 314 12.61 26.04 -8.02
CA CYS A 314 11.53 26.36 -8.93
C CYS A 314 11.03 25.09 -9.63
N ILE A 315 10.23 24.29 -8.93
CA ILE A 315 9.75 22.98 -9.38
C ILE A 315 8.24 23.00 -9.50
N ASP A 316 7.72 22.54 -10.62
CA ASP A 316 6.26 22.39 -10.87
C ASP A 316 5.77 20.96 -10.67
N SER A 317 6.62 19.93 -10.86
CA SER A 317 6.27 18.53 -10.68
C SER A 317 7.50 17.65 -10.42
N PHE A 318 7.25 16.47 -9.87
CA PHE A 318 8.27 15.49 -9.49
C PHE A 318 8.08 14.17 -10.22
N GLY A 319 9.15 13.60 -10.77
CA GLY A 319 9.22 12.20 -11.22
C GLY A 319 9.98 11.36 -10.22
N VAL A 320 9.30 10.50 -9.46
CA VAL A 320 9.90 9.73 -8.39
C VAL A 320 9.96 8.25 -8.77
N GLY A 321 11.14 7.67 -8.77
CA GLY A 321 11.38 6.31 -9.24
C GLY A 321 11.74 5.33 -8.13
N GLU A 322 13.04 4.99 -8.06
CA GLU A 322 13.58 3.92 -7.21
C GLU A 322 13.13 4.01 -5.76
N ARG A 323 13.29 5.17 -5.12
CA ARG A 323 13.03 5.33 -3.68
C ARG A 323 11.55 5.18 -3.31
N LEU A 324 10.65 5.44 -4.27
CA LEU A 324 9.22 5.21 -4.11
C LEU A 324 8.90 3.72 -4.28
N ILE A 325 9.19 3.14 -5.48
CA ILE A 325 8.71 1.82 -5.86
C ILE A 325 9.33 0.68 -5.05
N THR A 326 10.46 0.92 -4.40
CA THR A 326 11.14 -0.06 -3.53
C THR A 326 10.98 0.27 -2.05
N SER A 327 10.36 1.41 -1.70
CA SER A 327 10.42 1.95 -0.33
C SER A 327 11.83 1.85 0.26
N LYS A 328 12.82 2.37 -0.48
CA LYS A 328 14.26 2.08 -0.31
C LYS A 328 14.78 2.24 1.12
N ALA A 329 14.24 3.16 1.89
CA ALA A 329 14.70 3.41 3.25
C ALA A 329 14.30 2.27 4.20
N GLU A 330 13.10 1.69 4.03
CA GLU A 330 12.63 0.52 4.77
C GLU A 330 11.72 -0.32 3.84
N PRO A 331 12.28 -1.37 3.19
CA PRO A 331 11.60 -2.09 2.11
C PRO A 331 10.66 -3.21 2.59
N VAL A 332 10.33 -3.27 3.89
CA VAL A 332 9.51 -4.34 4.49
C VAL A 332 8.38 -3.75 5.32
N PHE A 333 7.15 -4.15 5.03
CA PHE A 333 5.98 -3.72 5.82
C PHE A 333 5.82 -4.52 7.13
N GLY A 334 6.29 -5.75 7.22
CA GLY A 334 6.31 -6.54 8.44
C GLY A 334 4.95 -6.99 8.96
N GLY A 335 3.97 -7.19 8.09
CA GLY A 335 2.69 -7.81 8.44
C GLY A 335 2.85 -9.25 8.90
N VAL A 336 1.90 -9.69 9.72
CA VAL A 336 1.84 -11.05 10.27
C VAL A 336 0.40 -11.56 10.26
N TYR A 337 0.23 -12.88 10.20
CA TYR A 337 -1.06 -13.56 10.21
C TYR A 337 -1.09 -14.55 11.36
N LYS A 338 -2.03 -14.41 12.31
CA LYS A 338 -1.99 -15.20 13.54
C LYS A 338 -3.39 -15.59 13.98
N ILE A 339 -3.51 -16.86 14.47
CA ILE A 339 -4.73 -17.36 15.09
C ILE A 339 -5.09 -16.51 16.31
N SER A 340 -6.35 -16.13 16.43
CA SER A 340 -6.87 -15.30 17.52
C SER A 340 -7.99 -15.95 18.31
N ALA A 341 -8.68 -16.93 17.73
CA ALA A 341 -9.69 -17.72 18.44
C ALA A 341 -9.98 -19.05 17.74
N VAL A 342 -10.60 -19.96 18.47
CA VAL A 342 -11.25 -21.18 17.96
C VAL A 342 -12.72 -21.08 18.32
N GLU A 343 -13.61 -21.48 17.42
CA GLU A 343 -15.04 -21.57 17.66
C GLU A 343 -15.42 -23.05 17.87
N GLU A 344 -16.03 -23.33 18.99
CA GLU A 344 -16.55 -24.66 19.29
C GLU A 344 -17.89 -24.92 18.58
N ALA A 345 -18.32 -26.17 18.52
CA ALA A 345 -19.55 -26.57 17.81
C ALA A 345 -20.83 -25.90 18.35
N ASP A 346 -20.83 -25.46 19.61
CA ASP A 346 -21.92 -24.72 20.23
C ASP A 346 -21.87 -23.20 20.00
N GLY A 347 -20.90 -22.71 19.20
CA GLY A 347 -20.66 -21.29 18.94
C GLY A 347 -19.82 -20.59 20.00
N THR A 348 -19.33 -21.29 21.03
CA THR A 348 -18.46 -20.69 22.04
C THR A 348 -17.11 -20.31 21.45
N ILE A 349 -16.70 -19.06 21.64
CA ILE A 349 -15.39 -18.55 21.17
C ILE A 349 -14.33 -18.74 22.24
N ILE A 350 -13.36 -19.61 21.95
CA ILE A 350 -12.19 -19.86 22.79
C ILE A 350 -11.06 -18.94 22.34
N PRO A 351 -10.67 -17.93 23.13
CA PRO A 351 -9.61 -16.99 22.75
C PRO A 351 -8.25 -17.69 22.66
N LYS A 352 -7.47 -17.35 21.63
CA LYS A 352 -6.11 -17.83 21.41
C LYS A 352 -5.17 -16.64 21.31
N MET A 353 -4.00 -16.77 21.90
CA MET A 353 -3.01 -15.72 21.93
C MET A 353 -1.59 -16.30 21.88
N LYS A 354 -0.75 -15.72 21.03
CA LYS A 354 0.68 -16.01 21.09
C LYS A 354 1.29 -15.21 22.25
N ILE A 355 1.93 -15.92 23.16
CA ILE A 355 2.75 -15.35 24.23
C ILE A 355 4.21 -15.45 23.81
N SER A 356 5.00 -14.42 24.03
CA SER A 356 6.39 -14.33 23.61
C SER A 356 7.19 -13.50 24.61
N ASP A 357 8.48 -13.81 24.76
CA ASP A 357 9.41 -13.01 25.55
C ASP A 357 9.57 -11.58 24.99
N SER A 358 9.35 -11.40 23.70
CA SER A 358 9.28 -10.09 23.07
C SER A 358 7.87 -9.52 23.22
N ILE A 359 7.68 -8.50 24.04
CA ILE A 359 6.38 -7.84 24.32
C ILE A 359 5.65 -7.45 23.04
N GLY A 360 6.35 -6.90 22.05
CA GLY A 360 5.76 -6.51 20.75
C GLY A 360 5.23 -7.68 19.89
N LYS A 361 5.51 -8.95 20.28
CA LYS A 361 5.03 -10.15 19.59
C LYS A 361 3.80 -10.78 20.25
N VAL A 362 3.34 -10.26 21.38
CA VAL A 362 2.09 -10.69 22.04
C VAL A 362 0.91 -10.23 21.20
N THR A 363 0.00 -11.15 20.87
CA THR A 363 -1.16 -10.86 20.00
C THR A 363 -2.42 -10.52 20.80
N ASN A 364 -3.42 -9.96 20.16
CA ASN A 364 -4.74 -9.72 20.76
C ASN A 364 -5.65 -10.92 20.47
N PRO A 365 -6.28 -11.54 21.49
CA PRO A 365 -7.15 -12.72 21.32
C PRO A 365 -8.55 -12.32 20.82
N CYS A 366 -9.42 -13.30 20.62
CA CYS A 366 -10.83 -13.25 20.25
C CYS A 366 -11.13 -12.94 18.78
N SER A 367 -12.40 -13.09 18.39
CA SER A 367 -12.96 -12.46 17.20
C SER A 367 -13.15 -10.98 17.48
N LYS A 368 -12.60 -10.12 16.63
CA LYS A 368 -12.49 -8.68 16.88
C LYS A 368 -13.15 -7.84 15.80
N LYS A 369 -13.52 -6.62 16.16
CA LYS A 369 -13.82 -5.51 15.26
C LYS A 369 -13.00 -4.28 15.66
N ILE A 370 -12.97 -3.29 14.78
CA ILE A 370 -12.29 -2.01 15.02
C ILE A 370 -13.32 -0.91 14.85
N VAL A 371 -13.40 -0.04 15.84
CA VAL A 371 -14.27 1.12 15.81
C VAL A 371 -13.42 2.38 15.88
N ARG A 372 -13.48 3.19 14.83
CA ARG A 372 -12.83 4.49 14.76
C ARG A 372 -13.75 5.58 15.26
N PHE A 373 -13.23 6.40 16.15
CA PHE A 373 -13.90 7.58 16.70
C PHE A 373 -13.49 8.82 15.95
N TYR A 374 -14.46 9.64 15.60
CA TYR A 374 -14.25 10.91 14.93
C TYR A 374 -14.88 12.05 15.74
N ASP A 375 -14.22 13.17 15.81
CA ASP A 375 -14.74 14.40 16.40
C ASP A 375 -15.89 14.96 15.56
N ASN A 376 -17.05 15.21 16.17
CA ASN A 376 -18.25 15.71 15.47
C ASN A 376 -18.07 17.12 14.89
N ALA A 377 -17.21 17.95 15.49
CA ALA A 377 -17.05 19.33 15.06
C ALA A 377 -16.07 19.45 13.88
N THR A 378 -15.00 18.63 13.88
CA THR A 378 -13.91 18.75 12.90
C THR A 378 -13.85 17.61 11.90
N GLY A 379 -14.52 16.50 12.16
CA GLY A 379 -14.41 15.26 11.38
C GLY A 379 -13.04 14.58 11.50
N LYS A 380 -12.18 15.01 12.43
CA LYS A 380 -10.86 14.41 12.64
C LYS A 380 -10.95 13.11 13.42
N ALA A 381 -10.15 12.13 13.03
CA ALA A 381 -10.01 10.87 13.75
C ALA A 381 -9.36 11.12 15.13
N LEU A 382 -9.97 10.57 16.17
CA LEU A 382 -9.56 10.73 17.55
C LEU A 382 -8.79 9.52 18.07
N ALA A 383 -9.32 8.32 17.83
CA ALA A 383 -8.76 7.05 18.27
C ALA A 383 -9.43 5.88 17.52
N ASP A 384 -8.76 4.74 17.52
CA ASP A 384 -9.34 3.44 17.14
C ASP A 384 -9.40 2.54 18.37
N VAL A 385 -10.52 1.85 18.55
CA VAL A 385 -10.69 0.87 19.62
C VAL A 385 -10.89 -0.51 19.01
N VAL A 386 -9.97 -1.42 19.30
CA VAL A 386 -10.09 -2.84 18.96
C VAL A 386 -10.94 -3.49 20.05
N MET A 387 -12.06 -4.10 19.65
CA MET A 387 -13.08 -4.65 20.55
C MET A 387 -13.37 -6.11 20.21
N VAL A 388 -13.97 -6.84 21.17
CA VAL A 388 -14.60 -8.12 20.84
C VAL A 388 -15.79 -7.86 19.90
N ALA A 389 -16.00 -8.74 18.94
CA ALA A 389 -16.95 -8.51 17.84
C ALA A 389 -18.40 -8.28 18.30
N ASP A 390 -18.79 -8.79 19.47
CA ASP A 390 -20.14 -8.67 20.08
C ASP A 390 -20.35 -7.41 20.95
N GLU A 391 -19.29 -6.59 21.16
CA GLU A 391 -19.42 -5.35 21.93
C GLU A 391 -20.06 -4.24 21.11
N GLU A 392 -20.80 -3.38 21.79
CA GLU A 392 -21.37 -2.16 21.19
C GLU A 392 -20.88 -0.93 21.96
N ILE A 393 -20.75 0.19 21.26
CA ILE A 393 -20.42 1.46 21.86
C ILE A 393 -21.72 2.20 22.15
N PRO A 394 -21.94 2.65 23.40
CA PRO A 394 -23.11 3.44 23.76
C PRO A 394 -23.16 4.74 22.95
N ASN A 395 -24.28 4.98 22.26
CA ASN A 395 -24.45 6.21 21.48
C ASN A 395 -24.61 7.43 22.38
N GLY A 396 -23.77 8.45 22.13
CA GLY A 396 -23.88 9.76 22.79
C GLY A 396 -23.38 9.81 24.24
N GLU A 397 -22.82 8.72 24.75
CA GLU A 397 -22.23 8.69 26.09
C GLU A 397 -20.70 8.90 25.99
N PRO A 398 -20.06 9.54 27.01
CA PRO A 398 -18.62 9.61 27.08
C PRO A 398 -17.98 8.21 27.06
N TYR A 399 -16.92 8.02 26.27
CA TYR A 399 -16.21 6.75 26.17
C TYR A 399 -14.75 6.91 26.62
N GLU A 400 -14.35 6.13 27.63
CA GLU A 400 -12.95 6.14 28.10
C GLU A 400 -12.09 5.19 27.27
N ILE A 401 -11.05 5.71 26.65
CA ILE A 401 -9.96 4.96 26.03
C ILE A 401 -8.75 4.96 26.95
N PHE A 402 -7.91 3.93 26.86
CA PHE A 402 -6.69 3.82 27.66
C PHE A 402 -5.62 3.01 26.93
N ASP A 403 -4.36 3.41 27.12
CA ASP A 403 -3.20 2.68 26.60
C ASP A 403 -3.16 1.26 27.19
N PRO A 404 -3.29 0.18 26.40
CA PRO A 404 -3.36 -1.18 26.93
C PRO A 404 -2.09 -1.65 27.64
N ASP A 405 -0.95 -1.06 27.32
CA ASP A 405 0.36 -1.37 27.92
C ASP A 405 0.67 -0.45 29.13
N ASN A 406 0.02 0.74 29.21
CA ASN A 406 0.17 1.75 30.27
C ASN A 406 -1.20 2.27 30.72
N THR A 407 -1.99 1.43 31.39
CA THR A 407 -3.42 1.68 31.71
C THR A 407 -3.73 2.94 32.51
N TRP A 408 -2.71 3.56 33.12
CA TRP A 408 -2.83 4.86 33.80
C TRP A 408 -2.95 6.05 32.82
N LYS A 409 -2.59 5.85 31.55
CA LYS A 409 -2.81 6.82 30.49
C LYS A 409 -4.18 6.59 29.89
N SER A 410 -5.16 7.36 30.30
CA SER A 410 -6.51 7.30 29.77
C SER A 410 -7.01 8.66 29.30
N LYS A 411 -8.03 8.65 28.47
CA LYS A 411 -8.70 9.83 27.95
C LYS A 411 -10.18 9.53 27.75
N VAL A 412 -11.05 10.45 28.18
CA VAL A 412 -12.47 10.38 27.89
C VAL A 412 -12.74 11.10 26.57
N LEU A 413 -13.38 10.39 25.65
CA LEU A 413 -13.87 10.94 24.37
C LEU A 413 -15.32 11.38 24.56
N GLU A 414 -15.61 12.61 24.14
CA GLU A 414 -16.92 13.24 24.16
C GLU A 414 -17.20 13.85 22.79
N ASN A 415 -18.47 14.08 22.47
CA ASN A 415 -18.89 14.73 21.21
C ASN A 415 -18.31 14.07 19.95
N TYR A 416 -18.45 12.77 19.84
CA TYR A 416 -17.92 11.96 18.73
C TYR A 416 -19.04 11.22 17.97
N TYR A 417 -18.69 10.78 16.76
CA TYR A 417 -19.37 9.69 16.07
C TYR A 417 -18.39 8.55 15.79
N THR A 418 -18.92 7.37 15.54
CA THR A 418 -18.11 6.17 15.33
C THR A 418 -18.35 5.53 13.97
N LYS A 419 -17.34 4.82 13.48
CA LYS A 419 -17.45 3.99 12.28
C LYS A 419 -16.70 2.68 12.51
N GLU A 420 -17.36 1.55 12.29
CA GLU A 420 -16.67 0.27 12.17
C GLU A 420 -15.92 0.25 10.84
N ILE A 421 -14.61 -0.05 10.86
CA ILE A 421 -13.75 0.03 9.69
C ILE A 421 -13.45 -1.32 9.03
N LEU A 422 -13.74 -2.45 9.72
CA LEU A 422 -13.73 -3.78 9.10
C LEU A 422 -15.05 -4.04 8.39
N VAL A 423 -15.02 -4.31 7.09
CA VAL A 423 -16.21 -4.65 6.30
C VAL A 423 -16.15 -6.11 5.87
N GLN A 424 -17.32 -6.77 5.77
CA GLN A 424 -17.39 -8.15 5.31
C GLN A 424 -17.12 -8.20 3.79
N ILE A 425 -16.14 -9.00 3.39
CA ILE A 425 -15.72 -9.18 2.00
C ILE A 425 -16.30 -10.48 1.43
N PHE A 426 -16.13 -11.58 2.16
CA PHE A 426 -16.72 -12.88 1.84
C PHE A 426 -17.61 -13.35 2.98
N LYS A 427 -18.70 -14.01 2.64
CA LYS A 427 -19.60 -14.72 3.53
C LYS A 427 -19.83 -16.13 3.00
N ASP A 428 -19.54 -17.14 3.82
CA ASP A 428 -19.63 -18.55 3.41
C ASP A 428 -18.91 -18.80 2.06
N GLY A 429 -17.72 -18.24 1.90
CA GLY A 429 -16.91 -18.32 0.68
C GLY A 429 -17.40 -17.51 -0.53
N LYS A 430 -18.50 -16.79 -0.41
CA LYS A 430 -19.08 -15.98 -1.49
C LYS A 430 -18.74 -14.52 -1.33
N LEU A 431 -18.28 -13.88 -2.40
CA LEU A 431 -18.02 -12.45 -2.42
C LEU A 431 -19.32 -11.67 -2.19
N VAL A 432 -19.34 -10.84 -1.14
CA VAL A 432 -20.47 -9.97 -0.78
C VAL A 432 -20.12 -8.49 -0.84
N TYR A 433 -18.86 -8.17 -1.10
CA TYR A 433 -18.32 -6.81 -1.19
C TYR A 433 -18.40 -6.27 -2.61
N ASN A 434 -18.94 -5.07 -2.78
CA ASN A 434 -18.88 -4.35 -4.04
C ASN A 434 -17.52 -3.69 -4.18
N LYS A 435 -16.70 -4.17 -5.14
CA LYS A 435 -15.38 -3.59 -5.41
C LYS A 435 -15.54 -2.13 -5.88
N PRO A 436 -14.95 -1.14 -5.18
CA PRO A 436 -14.93 0.24 -5.65
C PRO A 436 -13.97 0.39 -6.85
N SER A 437 -14.20 1.40 -7.67
CA SER A 437 -13.25 1.81 -8.70
C SER A 437 -11.96 2.37 -8.07
N ILE A 438 -10.86 2.38 -8.83
CA ILE A 438 -9.59 2.93 -8.34
C ILE A 438 -9.71 4.41 -7.97
N GLU A 439 -10.57 5.17 -8.64
CA GLU A 439 -10.84 6.56 -8.33
C GLU A 439 -11.57 6.73 -6.98
N GLU A 440 -12.52 5.85 -6.68
CA GLU A 440 -13.19 5.84 -5.38
C GLU A 440 -12.22 5.46 -4.26
N ILE A 441 -11.34 4.49 -4.48
CA ILE A 441 -10.27 4.12 -3.54
C ILE A 441 -9.33 5.30 -3.28
N ARG A 442 -8.90 5.99 -4.35
CA ARG A 442 -8.06 7.19 -4.27
C ARG A 442 -8.74 8.31 -3.50
N ALA A 443 -10.03 8.56 -3.78
CA ALA A 443 -10.82 9.55 -3.06
C ALA A 443 -10.97 9.21 -1.57
N ASN A 444 -11.17 7.91 -1.25
CA ASN A 444 -11.17 7.43 0.13
C ASN A 444 -9.81 7.70 0.81
N CYS A 445 -8.70 7.43 0.14
CA CYS A 445 -7.36 7.69 0.68
C CYS A 445 -7.16 9.17 1.01
N THR A 446 -7.55 10.06 0.13
CA THR A 446 -7.49 11.51 0.37
C THR A 446 -8.30 11.89 1.60
N LYS A 447 -9.57 11.43 1.68
CA LYS A 447 -10.45 11.70 2.81
C LYS A 447 -9.89 11.17 4.14
N GLU A 448 -9.35 9.96 4.14
CA GLU A 448 -8.76 9.33 5.33
C GLU A 448 -7.51 10.08 5.81
N LEU A 449 -6.62 10.47 4.88
CA LEU A 449 -5.46 11.31 5.21
C LEU A 449 -5.85 12.69 5.72
N ASP A 450 -6.91 13.28 5.18
CA ASP A 450 -7.45 14.57 5.64
C ASP A 450 -8.09 14.46 7.02
N SER A 451 -8.60 13.29 7.41
CA SER A 451 -9.13 13.06 8.74
C SER A 451 -8.06 13.04 9.83
N LEU A 452 -6.80 12.78 9.49
CA LEU A 452 -5.70 12.79 10.47
C LEU A 452 -5.27 14.19 10.86
N TRP A 453 -4.84 14.35 12.11
CA TRP A 453 -4.16 15.53 12.60
C TRP A 453 -2.77 15.68 11.96
N ASP A 454 -2.34 16.91 11.69
CA ASP A 454 -1.04 17.16 11.06
C ASP A 454 0.15 16.67 11.90
N SER A 455 0.00 16.62 13.21
CA SER A 455 1.01 16.06 14.12
C SER A 455 1.28 14.58 13.88
N ILE A 456 0.29 13.80 13.43
CA ILE A 456 0.43 12.38 13.10
C ILE A 456 1.14 12.23 11.74
N LYS A 457 0.96 13.19 10.84
CA LYS A 457 1.50 13.15 9.48
C LYS A 457 2.94 13.68 9.36
N ARG A 458 3.64 14.00 10.43
CA ARG A 458 5.04 14.44 10.40
C ARG A 458 5.93 13.33 9.84
N PHE A 459 6.98 13.73 9.14
CA PHE A 459 8.00 12.78 8.64
C PHE A 459 8.92 12.29 9.75
N GLU A 460 9.17 13.13 10.73
CA GLU A 460 10.05 12.90 11.87
C GLU A 460 9.25 13.11 13.16
N ASN A 461 9.42 12.19 14.09
CA ASN A 461 8.76 12.21 15.39
C ASN A 461 7.25 12.53 15.32
N PRO A 462 6.47 11.74 14.54
CA PRO A 462 5.02 11.92 14.48
C PRO A 462 4.41 11.69 15.87
N HIS A 463 3.29 12.35 16.14
CA HIS A 463 2.50 12.03 17.33
C HIS A 463 1.85 10.65 17.17
N ASN A 464 1.88 9.84 18.21
CA ASN A 464 1.26 8.53 18.20
C ASN A 464 -0.27 8.67 18.15
N TYR A 465 -0.88 7.98 17.19
CA TYR A 465 -2.32 7.81 17.16
C TYR A 465 -2.74 6.77 18.20
N TYR A 466 -3.89 6.97 18.84
CA TYR A 466 -4.40 6.06 19.87
C TYR A 466 -5.05 4.84 19.21
N VAL A 467 -4.49 3.66 19.46
CA VAL A 467 -5.07 2.36 19.10
C VAL A 467 -5.18 1.57 20.39
N ASP A 468 -6.36 1.58 20.97
CA ASP A 468 -6.60 1.06 22.31
C ASP A 468 -7.46 -0.21 22.26
N LEU A 469 -7.53 -0.93 23.34
CA LEU A 469 -8.39 -2.10 23.49
C LEU A 469 -9.65 -1.71 24.29
N SER A 470 -10.80 -2.33 23.95
CA SER A 470 -11.95 -2.23 24.84
C SER A 470 -11.63 -2.83 26.21
N PRO A 471 -12.29 -2.37 27.30
CA PRO A 471 -12.10 -2.95 28.62
C PRO A 471 -12.33 -4.47 28.67
N LYS A 472 -13.30 -4.98 27.91
CA LYS A 472 -13.60 -6.42 27.81
C LYS A 472 -12.45 -7.18 27.14
N LEU A 473 -11.96 -6.71 25.99
CA LEU A 473 -10.87 -7.35 25.27
C LEU A 473 -9.56 -7.29 26.08
N TRP A 474 -9.26 -6.13 26.69
CA TRP A 474 -8.10 -5.97 27.53
C TRP A 474 -8.12 -6.95 28.72
N LYS A 475 -9.26 -7.09 29.40
CA LYS A 475 -9.42 -8.03 30.51
C LYS A 475 -9.18 -9.48 30.08
N ILE A 476 -9.76 -9.91 28.97
CA ILE A 476 -9.55 -11.27 28.43
C ILE A 476 -8.05 -11.50 28.17
N LYS A 477 -7.38 -10.55 27.56
CA LYS A 477 -5.93 -10.61 27.30
C LYS A 477 -5.11 -10.70 28.58
N ASP A 478 -5.39 -9.86 29.58
CA ASP A 478 -4.72 -9.86 30.87
C ASP A 478 -4.94 -11.16 31.65
N ASP A 479 -6.16 -11.69 31.67
CA ASP A 479 -6.50 -12.96 32.31
C ASP A 479 -5.72 -14.13 31.71
N ILE A 480 -5.58 -14.18 30.36
CA ILE A 480 -4.74 -15.17 29.68
C ILE A 480 -3.28 -15.02 30.10
N LEU A 481 -2.73 -13.80 30.09
CA LEU A 481 -1.35 -13.55 30.48
C LEU A 481 -1.06 -13.96 31.93
N ARG A 482 -2.00 -13.68 32.85
CA ARG A 482 -1.89 -14.08 34.26
C ARG A 482 -1.94 -15.58 34.46
N SER A 483 -2.75 -16.29 33.65
CA SER A 483 -2.83 -17.76 33.71
C SER A 483 -1.51 -18.45 33.43
N TYR A 484 -0.68 -17.87 32.54
CA TYR A 484 0.64 -18.38 32.21
C TYR A 484 1.71 -18.04 33.24
N ARG A 485 1.56 -16.96 34.02
CA ARG A 485 2.49 -16.60 35.12
C ARG A 485 2.37 -17.55 36.32
N ARG A 486 1.26 -18.30 36.41
CA ARG A 486 0.99 -19.24 37.52
C ARG A 486 1.43 -20.67 37.24
N ARG A 487 1.94 -20.93 36.02
CA ARG A 487 2.52 -22.21 35.60
C ARG A 487 4.05 -22.12 35.62
#